data_73638b479f3bfe22535a7dd86b4eecbe
#
_entry.id   73638b479f3bfe22535a7dd86b4eecbe
#
_cell.length_a   1.000
_cell.length_b   1.000
_cell.length_c   1.000
_cell.angle_alpha   90.00
_cell.angle_beta   90.00
_cell.angle_gamma   90.00
#
_symmetry.space_group_name_H-M   'P 1'
#
loop_
_entity.id
_entity.type
_entity.pdbx_description
1 polymer ?
#
loop_
_entity_poly.entity_id
_entity_poly.type
_entity_poly.pdbx_seq_one_letter_code
_entity_poly.pdbx_strand_id
1 'polypeptide(L)'
;MDLTQYHSFHFIGIGGMGMRALAVILLDKGERISGSDVADSPFLRDFRKKGAEIYIGHEASHVKGADCVVISSAISEENPELLEARRLGIPVFHRSDVLAAMFHWGKGIAVAGAHGKSTTSAMVGQIVLGAAASYIGGNSPLGKGAYVIAEADESDGSFLKFSPYMTVVTNIEDDHLDHYGSVENIRRAFSEFISHICYEDGVAIVCTDSEGVCAILPEIHKTCITYGLNEKADYRAVNKRYEKRHLLFDVVHEGKTLGTIELQIPGSHNIRDALGAVIAALYCGIPMET
;
A
#
# COMPACT_ATOMS: atom_id res chain seq x y z
N MET A 1 3.60 11.10 -12.93
CA MET A 1 4.91 10.68 -13.51
C MET A 1 4.67 9.48 -14.40
N ASP A 2 5.28 9.44 -15.58
CA ASP A 2 5.23 8.29 -16.47
C ASP A 2 6.55 7.50 -16.35
N LEU A 3 6.48 6.27 -15.81
CA LEU A 3 7.66 5.41 -15.62
C LEU A 3 8.12 4.74 -16.93
N THR A 4 7.30 4.72 -17.98
CA THR A 4 7.61 4.00 -19.23
C THR A 4 8.76 4.61 -20.02
N GLN A 5 9.15 5.83 -19.69
CA GLN A 5 10.29 6.52 -20.30
C GLN A 5 11.66 6.17 -19.67
N TYR A 6 11.67 5.40 -18.57
CA TYR A 6 12.88 5.02 -17.83
C TYR A 6 13.06 3.50 -17.89
N HIS A 7 14.27 3.06 -18.23
CA HIS A 7 14.62 1.64 -18.36
C HIS A 7 15.81 1.23 -17.48
N SER A 8 16.40 2.19 -16.78
CA SER A 8 17.51 1.96 -15.85
C SER A 8 17.31 2.77 -14.57
N PHE A 9 17.02 2.08 -13.50
CA PHE A 9 16.71 2.68 -12.19
C PHE A 9 17.87 2.41 -11.22
N HIS A 10 18.36 3.48 -10.57
CA HIS A 10 19.32 3.36 -9.48
C HIS A 10 18.65 3.68 -8.13
N PHE A 11 18.73 2.75 -7.18
CA PHE A 11 18.11 2.87 -5.87
C PHE A 11 19.16 3.16 -4.80
N ILE A 12 19.12 4.34 -4.18
CA ILE A 12 19.97 4.67 -3.03
C ILE A 12 19.30 4.16 -1.75
N GLY A 13 19.94 3.22 -1.03
CA GLY A 13 19.35 2.50 0.10
C GLY A 13 18.41 1.38 -0.33
N ILE A 14 18.80 0.61 -1.36
CA ILE A 14 17.98 -0.45 -1.98
C ILE A 14 17.59 -1.57 -1.00
N GLY A 15 18.32 -1.75 0.11
CA GLY A 15 18.03 -2.72 1.15
C GLY A 15 16.85 -2.37 2.06
N GLY A 16 16.33 -1.13 2.01
CA GLY A 16 15.14 -0.71 2.76
C GLY A 16 13.87 -1.42 2.28
N MET A 17 12.93 -1.76 3.19
CA MET A 17 11.74 -2.58 2.86
C MET A 17 10.94 -2.01 1.68
N GLY A 18 10.56 -0.73 1.70
CA GLY A 18 9.80 -0.11 0.63
C GLY A 18 10.60 -0.01 -0.69
N MET A 19 11.91 0.20 -0.62
CA MET A 19 12.79 0.25 -1.79
C MET A 19 12.92 -1.12 -2.46
N ARG A 20 13.06 -2.19 -1.67
CA ARG A 20 13.11 -3.58 -2.18
C ARG A 20 11.90 -3.93 -3.03
N ALA A 21 10.71 -3.61 -2.53
CA ALA A 21 9.46 -3.95 -3.20
C ALA A 21 9.41 -3.32 -4.59
N LEU A 22 9.71 -2.02 -4.70
CA LEU A 22 9.72 -1.31 -5.97
C LEU A 22 10.78 -1.87 -6.93
N ALA A 23 12.00 -2.10 -6.42
CA ALA A 23 13.10 -2.62 -7.22
C ALA A 23 12.82 -4.03 -7.77
N VAL A 24 12.21 -4.92 -6.95
CA VAL A 24 11.80 -6.27 -7.41
C VAL A 24 10.78 -6.18 -8.54
N ILE A 25 9.76 -5.33 -8.38
CA ILE A 25 8.70 -5.16 -9.37
C ILE A 25 9.25 -4.67 -10.71
N LEU A 26 10.13 -3.66 -10.68
CA LEU A 26 10.74 -3.13 -11.89
C LEU A 26 11.66 -4.16 -12.56
N LEU A 27 12.44 -4.90 -11.78
CA LEU A 27 13.28 -5.97 -12.29
C LEU A 27 12.46 -7.08 -12.96
N ASP A 28 11.36 -7.51 -12.33
CA ASP A 28 10.47 -8.54 -12.89
C ASP A 28 9.75 -8.05 -14.17
N LYS A 29 9.63 -6.74 -14.37
CA LYS A 29 9.17 -6.12 -15.63
C LYS A 29 10.26 -6.05 -16.71
N GLY A 30 11.49 -6.41 -16.38
CA GLY A 30 12.60 -6.40 -17.32
C GLY A 30 13.41 -5.11 -17.33
N GLU A 31 13.18 -4.19 -16.39
CA GLU A 31 13.96 -2.97 -16.27
C GLU A 31 15.34 -3.26 -15.64
N ARG A 32 16.32 -2.45 -16.00
CA ARG A 32 17.67 -2.55 -15.42
C ARG A 32 17.68 -1.91 -14.04
N ILE A 33 18.10 -2.68 -13.05
CA ILE A 33 18.15 -2.22 -11.66
C ILE A 33 19.59 -2.20 -11.17
N SER A 34 19.99 -1.05 -10.68
CA SER A 34 21.17 -0.89 -9.85
C SER A 34 20.81 -0.27 -8.51
N GLY A 35 21.67 -0.41 -7.52
CA GLY A 35 21.44 0.27 -6.25
C GLY A 35 22.57 0.05 -5.26
N SER A 36 22.57 0.89 -4.24
CA SER A 36 23.55 0.91 -3.18
C SER A 36 22.89 0.75 -1.80
N ASP A 37 23.64 0.20 -0.86
CA ASP A 37 23.26 0.18 0.56
C ASP A 37 24.50 0.22 1.45
N VAL A 38 24.33 0.63 2.71
CA VAL A 38 25.44 0.70 3.67
C VAL A 38 25.96 -0.68 4.09
N ALA A 39 25.10 -1.71 4.03
CA ALA A 39 25.43 -3.07 4.46
C ALA A 39 24.90 -4.12 3.50
N ASP A 40 25.65 -5.22 3.35
CA ASP A 40 25.19 -6.39 2.58
C ASP A 40 24.14 -7.18 3.38
N SER A 41 23.24 -7.84 2.66
CA SER A 41 22.18 -8.65 3.24
C SER A 41 21.88 -9.88 2.38
N PRO A 42 21.25 -10.95 2.92
CA PRO A 42 20.80 -12.07 2.12
C PRO A 42 19.93 -11.66 0.94
N PHE A 43 19.04 -10.70 1.14
CA PHE A 43 18.21 -10.15 0.07
C PHE A 43 19.04 -9.55 -1.06
N LEU A 44 20.02 -8.69 -0.76
CA LEU A 44 20.88 -8.05 -1.77
C LEU A 44 21.71 -9.08 -2.55
N ARG A 45 22.16 -10.14 -1.88
CA ARG A 45 22.85 -11.25 -2.55
C ARG A 45 21.95 -12.00 -3.53
N ASP A 46 20.71 -12.25 -3.16
CA ASP A 46 19.73 -12.90 -4.04
C ASP A 46 19.32 -11.97 -5.19
N PHE A 47 19.28 -10.66 -4.94
CA PHE A 47 18.96 -9.68 -5.95
C PHE A 47 20.04 -9.57 -7.03
N ARG A 48 21.33 -9.67 -6.64
CA ARG A 48 22.46 -9.81 -7.60
C ARG A 48 22.30 -11.04 -8.49
N LYS A 49 21.87 -12.19 -7.94
CA LYS A 49 21.61 -13.41 -8.73
C LYS A 49 20.52 -13.23 -9.77
N LYS A 50 19.58 -12.33 -9.53
CA LYS A 50 18.50 -11.98 -10.47
C LYS A 50 18.94 -10.95 -11.53
N GLY A 51 20.20 -10.49 -11.50
CA GLY A 51 20.75 -9.58 -12.49
C GLY A 51 20.80 -8.11 -12.09
N ALA A 52 20.45 -7.77 -10.85
CA ALA A 52 20.60 -6.41 -10.33
C ALA A 52 22.07 -6.10 -10.00
N GLU A 53 22.52 -4.89 -10.29
CA GLU A 53 23.86 -4.40 -9.97
C GLU A 53 23.85 -3.72 -8.59
N ILE A 54 24.42 -4.36 -7.58
CA ILE A 54 24.34 -3.94 -6.18
C ILE A 54 25.72 -3.56 -5.63
N TYR A 55 25.83 -2.36 -5.12
CA TYR A 55 27.00 -1.79 -4.48
C TYR A 55 26.85 -1.75 -2.96
N ILE A 56 27.95 -1.90 -2.24
CA ILE A 56 28.03 -1.70 -0.79
C ILE A 56 28.83 -0.44 -0.52
N GLY A 57 28.25 0.47 0.25
CA GLY A 57 28.71 1.84 0.37
C GLY A 57 28.09 2.76 -0.68
N HIS A 58 28.34 4.05 -0.57
CA HIS A 58 27.81 5.09 -1.44
C HIS A 58 28.96 5.82 -2.16
N GLU A 59 28.99 5.77 -3.47
CA GLU A 59 29.97 6.46 -4.30
C GLU A 59 29.32 7.17 -5.48
N ALA A 60 29.76 8.37 -5.81
CA ALA A 60 29.26 9.17 -6.90
C ALA A 60 29.23 8.42 -8.27
N SER A 61 30.14 7.47 -8.44
CA SER A 61 30.24 6.69 -9.70
C SER A 61 29.08 5.73 -9.94
N HIS A 62 28.34 5.32 -8.89
CA HIS A 62 27.29 4.30 -8.97
C HIS A 62 26.06 4.73 -9.78
N VAL A 63 25.79 6.03 -9.89
CA VAL A 63 24.63 6.55 -10.64
C VAL A 63 24.88 6.65 -12.15
N LYS A 64 26.09 6.35 -12.62
CA LYS A 64 26.42 6.45 -14.05
C LYS A 64 25.63 5.44 -14.87
N GLY A 65 24.92 5.93 -15.88
CA GLY A 65 24.12 5.12 -16.80
C GLY A 65 22.71 4.79 -16.27
N ALA A 66 22.31 5.34 -15.11
CA ALA A 66 20.94 5.34 -14.68
C ALA A 66 20.12 6.40 -15.41
N ASP A 67 18.90 6.05 -15.85
CA ASP A 67 17.95 6.98 -16.43
C ASP A 67 17.27 7.82 -15.33
N CYS A 68 17.13 7.23 -14.13
CA CYS A 68 16.65 7.93 -12.94
C CYS A 68 17.20 7.32 -11.65
N VAL A 69 17.14 8.11 -10.58
CA VAL A 69 17.55 7.70 -9.23
C VAL A 69 16.33 7.70 -8.32
N VAL A 70 16.19 6.67 -7.49
CA VAL A 70 15.11 6.52 -6.52
C VAL A 70 15.67 6.61 -5.11
N ILE A 71 15.08 7.48 -4.29
CA ILE A 71 15.49 7.69 -2.89
C ILE A 71 14.32 7.49 -1.92
N SER A 72 14.63 7.30 -0.65
CA SER A 72 13.68 7.40 0.47
C SER A 72 14.01 8.59 1.36
N SER A 73 13.10 8.92 2.28
CA SER A 73 13.31 9.99 3.28
C SER A 73 14.52 9.77 4.19
N ALA A 74 15.05 8.54 4.25
CA ALA A 74 16.24 8.21 5.04
C ALA A 74 17.57 8.61 4.39
N ILE A 75 17.56 9.03 3.10
CA ILE A 75 18.77 9.38 2.37
C ILE A 75 19.13 10.82 2.67
N SER A 76 20.36 11.01 3.19
CA SER A 76 20.90 12.34 3.47
C SER A 76 21.05 13.17 2.20
N GLU A 77 20.76 14.46 2.27
CA GLU A 77 21.02 15.44 1.21
C GLU A 77 22.51 15.52 0.80
N GLU A 78 23.43 15.09 1.69
CA GLU A 78 24.88 15.02 1.47
C GLU A 78 25.33 13.69 0.83
N ASN A 79 24.41 12.77 0.53
CA ASN A 79 24.77 11.49 -0.06
C ASN A 79 25.49 11.69 -1.41
N PRO A 80 26.70 11.11 -1.64
CA PRO A 80 27.49 11.36 -2.84
C PRO A 80 26.81 10.94 -4.14
N GLU A 81 25.98 9.92 -4.10
CA GLU A 81 25.20 9.46 -5.27
C GLU A 81 24.07 10.45 -5.58
N LEU A 82 23.37 10.96 -4.56
CA LEU A 82 22.33 11.96 -4.74
C LEU A 82 22.89 13.28 -5.29
N LEU A 83 24.02 13.74 -4.76
CA LEU A 83 24.71 14.94 -5.24
C LEU A 83 25.17 14.77 -6.70
N GLU A 84 25.72 13.63 -7.05
CA GLU A 84 26.18 13.36 -8.43
C GLU A 84 25.01 13.22 -9.40
N ALA A 85 23.91 12.56 -9.03
CA ALA A 85 22.70 12.49 -9.84
C ALA A 85 22.19 13.91 -10.19
N ARG A 86 22.10 14.78 -9.18
CA ARG A 86 21.71 16.19 -9.39
C ARG A 86 22.69 16.94 -10.29
N ARG A 87 24.00 16.73 -10.09
CA ARG A 87 25.05 17.36 -10.91
C ARG A 87 24.96 16.95 -12.38
N LEU A 88 24.63 15.68 -12.64
CA LEU A 88 24.47 15.12 -13.98
C LEU A 88 23.10 15.41 -14.61
N GLY A 89 22.17 16.02 -13.87
CA GLY A 89 20.81 16.24 -14.32
C GLY A 89 19.97 14.96 -14.44
N ILE A 90 20.37 13.89 -13.76
CA ILE A 90 19.59 12.64 -13.71
C ILE A 90 18.35 12.90 -12.83
N PRO A 91 17.13 12.61 -13.30
CA PRO A 91 15.92 12.76 -12.49
C PRO A 91 16.00 11.95 -11.19
N VAL A 92 15.63 12.59 -10.08
CA VAL A 92 15.59 11.97 -8.74
C VAL A 92 14.14 11.91 -8.29
N PHE A 93 13.66 10.73 -7.95
CA PHE A 93 12.30 10.49 -7.48
C PHE A 93 12.31 9.95 -6.07
N HIS A 94 11.36 10.39 -5.27
CA HIS A 94 11.11 9.74 -4.00
C HIS A 94 10.40 8.39 -4.23
N ARG A 95 10.64 7.39 -3.36
CA ARG A 95 10.01 6.06 -3.47
C ARG A 95 8.49 6.11 -3.62
N SER A 96 7.85 7.10 -2.96
CA SER A 96 6.40 7.29 -3.04
C SER A 96 5.93 7.78 -4.41
N ASP A 97 6.77 8.53 -5.16
CA ASP A 97 6.43 8.97 -6.52
C ASP A 97 6.44 7.77 -7.48
N VAL A 98 7.44 6.90 -7.33
CA VAL A 98 7.55 5.66 -8.11
C VAL A 98 6.37 4.72 -7.78
N LEU A 99 6.04 4.56 -6.50
CA LEU A 99 4.90 3.76 -6.05
C LEU A 99 3.57 4.31 -6.61
N ALA A 100 3.35 5.62 -6.51
CA ALA A 100 2.15 6.26 -7.05
C ALA A 100 2.03 6.09 -8.57
N ALA A 101 3.15 6.17 -9.30
CA ALA A 101 3.16 5.91 -10.73
C ALA A 101 2.85 4.45 -11.09
N MET A 102 3.35 3.49 -10.30
CA MET A 102 3.02 2.06 -10.46
C MET A 102 1.54 1.76 -10.23
N PHE A 103 0.84 2.58 -9.44
CA PHE A 103 -0.60 2.47 -9.22
C PHE A 103 -1.42 2.59 -10.51
N HIS A 104 -0.90 3.30 -11.50
CA HIS A 104 -1.54 3.44 -12.81
C HIS A 104 -1.34 2.23 -13.75
N TRP A 105 -0.60 1.21 -13.34
CA TRP A 105 -0.45 -0.03 -14.12
C TRP A 105 -1.67 -0.94 -14.07
N GLY A 106 -2.64 -0.64 -13.19
CA GLY A 106 -3.91 -1.33 -13.02
C GLY A 106 -4.88 -0.51 -12.19
N LYS A 107 -6.02 -1.10 -11.81
CA LYS A 107 -6.93 -0.49 -10.84
C LYS A 107 -6.30 -0.54 -9.44
N GLY A 108 -5.85 0.59 -8.94
CA GLY A 108 -5.14 0.69 -7.66
C GLY A 108 -6.07 0.54 -6.45
N ILE A 109 -5.75 -0.38 -5.53
CA ILE A 109 -6.41 -0.54 -4.22
C ILE A 109 -5.45 -0.06 -3.16
N ALA A 110 -5.77 1.06 -2.50
CA ALA A 110 -4.93 1.68 -1.50
C ALA A 110 -5.51 1.45 -0.09
N VAL A 111 -4.72 0.86 0.81
CA VAL A 111 -5.12 0.62 2.19
C VAL A 111 -4.42 1.61 3.11
N ALA A 112 -5.19 2.47 3.77
CA ALA A 112 -4.71 3.52 4.67
C ALA A 112 -5.29 3.37 6.09
N GLY A 113 -4.67 4.03 7.06
CA GLY A 113 -5.10 4.08 8.45
C GLY A 113 -3.95 3.91 9.43
N ALA A 114 -4.05 4.40 10.66
CA ALA A 114 -3.00 4.31 11.65
C ALA A 114 -2.59 2.85 11.94
N HIS A 115 -3.56 1.94 12.01
CA HIS A 115 -3.36 0.52 12.29
C HIS A 115 -4.09 -0.39 11.30
N GLY A 116 -3.58 -1.64 11.13
CA GLY A 116 -4.21 -2.67 10.29
C GLY A 116 -3.88 -2.60 8.80
N LYS A 117 -3.16 -1.59 8.31
CA LYS A 117 -2.78 -1.44 6.88
C LYS A 117 -2.16 -2.71 6.29
N SER A 118 -1.05 -3.19 6.87
CA SER A 118 -0.31 -4.36 6.36
C SER A 118 -1.15 -5.63 6.38
N THR A 119 -1.90 -5.84 7.46
CA THR A 119 -2.79 -7.01 7.60
C THR A 119 -3.89 -6.98 6.55
N THR A 120 -4.60 -5.85 6.43
CA THR A 120 -5.67 -5.68 5.45
C THR A 120 -5.14 -5.78 4.02
N SER A 121 -4.03 -5.13 3.68
CA SER A 121 -3.42 -5.20 2.35
C SER A 121 -3.01 -6.62 1.98
N ALA A 122 -2.43 -7.37 2.93
CA ALA A 122 -2.07 -8.77 2.72
C ALA A 122 -3.30 -9.64 2.45
N MET A 123 -4.38 -9.46 3.22
CA MET A 123 -5.65 -10.17 3.03
C MET A 123 -6.29 -9.81 1.68
N VAL A 124 -6.36 -8.52 1.32
CA VAL A 124 -6.85 -8.09 0.00
C VAL A 124 -6.00 -8.73 -1.10
N GLY A 125 -4.68 -8.70 -0.96
CA GLY A 125 -3.75 -9.34 -1.89
C GLY A 125 -4.01 -10.83 -2.05
N GLN A 126 -4.17 -11.55 -0.95
CA GLN A 126 -4.45 -12.98 -0.94
C GLN A 126 -5.77 -13.32 -1.66
N ILE A 127 -6.83 -12.53 -1.41
CA ILE A 127 -8.16 -12.82 -1.96
C ILE A 127 -8.26 -12.34 -3.42
N VAL A 128 -7.85 -11.11 -3.71
CA VAL A 128 -8.06 -10.46 -5.03
C VAL A 128 -7.11 -11.00 -6.09
N LEU A 129 -5.88 -11.28 -5.71
CA LEU A 129 -4.82 -11.67 -6.64
C LEU A 129 -4.46 -13.17 -6.51
N GLY A 130 -4.99 -13.87 -5.50
CA GLY A 130 -4.66 -15.26 -5.20
C GLY A 130 -3.27 -15.41 -4.55
N ALA A 131 -2.87 -16.64 -4.25
CA ALA A 131 -1.60 -16.93 -3.56
C ALA A 131 -0.33 -16.48 -4.32
N ALA A 132 -0.44 -16.09 -5.58
CA ALA A 132 0.66 -15.61 -6.44
C ALA A 132 0.66 -14.07 -6.63
N ALA A 133 -0.08 -13.35 -5.83
CA ALA A 133 -0.31 -11.93 -6.00
C ALA A 133 0.83 -11.05 -5.56
N SER A 134 1.04 -10.01 -6.31
CA SER A 134 1.97 -8.94 -6.00
C SER A 134 1.30 -7.83 -5.23
N TYR A 135 1.55 -7.85 -3.99
CA TYR A 135 1.30 -6.79 -3.07
C TYR A 135 2.56 -5.91 -2.98
N ILE A 136 2.42 -4.61 -3.25
CA ILE A 136 3.53 -3.67 -3.11
C ILE A 136 3.74 -3.37 -1.63
N GLY A 137 4.67 -4.10 -1.02
CA GLY A 137 4.96 -4.12 0.42
C GLY A 137 5.48 -5.49 0.85
N GLY A 138 5.19 -6.54 0.05
CA GLY A 138 5.69 -7.90 0.24
C GLY A 138 6.74 -8.32 -0.80
N ASN A 139 7.29 -9.50 -0.62
CA ASN A 139 8.36 -10.06 -1.48
C ASN A 139 7.84 -10.80 -2.73
N SER A 140 6.64 -10.51 -3.22
CA SER A 140 6.03 -11.26 -4.33
C SER A 140 5.99 -10.46 -5.64
N PRO A 141 6.21 -11.09 -6.81
CA PRO A 141 6.17 -10.43 -8.10
C PRO A 141 4.75 -10.00 -8.49
N LEU A 142 4.62 -8.95 -9.31
CA LEU A 142 3.34 -8.49 -9.86
C LEU A 142 2.63 -9.63 -10.59
N GLY A 143 1.46 -10.02 -10.10
CA GLY A 143 0.58 -10.90 -10.85
C GLY A 143 0.13 -10.23 -12.16
N LYS A 144 -0.33 -11.00 -13.13
CA LYS A 144 -0.93 -10.49 -14.37
C LYS A 144 -2.36 -9.95 -14.13
N GLY A 145 -2.68 -9.51 -12.91
CA GLY A 145 -4.00 -9.08 -12.49
C GLY A 145 -4.34 -7.64 -12.93
N ALA A 146 -5.64 -7.34 -12.99
CA ALA A 146 -6.16 -6.01 -13.29
C ALA A 146 -5.97 -5.00 -12.12
N TYR A 147 -5.51 -5.46 -10.96
CA TYR A 147 -5.41 -4.68 -9.73
C TYR A 147 -3.96 -4.55 -9.24
N VAL A 148 -3.66 -3.40 -8.64
CA VAL A 148 -2.42 -3.10 -7.92
C VAL A 148 -2.80 -2.76 -6.48
N ILE A 149 -2.23 -3.47 -5.49
CA ILE A 149 -2.56 -3.26 -4.08
C ILE A 149 -1.34 -2.69 -3.37
N ALA A 150 -1.54 -1.63 -2.59
CA ALA A 150 -0.47 -1.03 -1.79
C ALA A 150 -0.97 -0.50 -0.45
N GLU A 151 -0.07 -0.50 0.53
CA GLU A 151 -0.22 0.30 1.72
C GLU A 151 -0.01 1.77 1.36
N ALA A 152 -0.94 2.61 1.78
CA ALA A 152 -0.88 4.04 1.64
C ALA A 152 -0.42 4.62 2.98
N ASP A 153 0.84 5.08 3.03
CA ASP A 153 1.49 5.56 4.24
C ASP A 153 1.09 7.02 4.50
N GLU A 154 0.34 7.22 5.58
CA GLU A 154 -0.10 8.55 6.02
C GLU A 154 0.98 9.30 6.80
N SER A 155 2.01 8.61 7.31
CA SER A 155 2.97 9.18 8.28
C SER A 155 3.71 10.43 7.79
N ASP A 156 3.96 10.51 6.49
CA ASP A 156 4.65 11.63 5.82
C ASP A 156 3.78 12.33 4.76
N GLY A 157 2.47 12.02 4.73
CA GLY A 157 1.55 12.55 3.73
C GLY A 157 1.74 11.99 2.31
N SER A 158 2.63 11.01 2.12
CA SER A 158 2.92 10.45 0.79
C SER A 158 1.73 9.73 0.16
N PHE A 159 0.76 9.27 0.96
CA PHE A 159 -0.47 8.64 0.47
C PHE A 159 -1.32 9.58 -0.40
N LEU A 160 -1.20 10.90 -0.24
CA LEU A 160 -1.87 11.89 -1.08
C LEU A 160 -1.39 11.89 -2.53
N LYS A 161 -0.29 11.21 -2.84
CA LYS A 161 0.21 11.05 -4.23
C LYS A 161 -0.56 9.99 -5.01
N PHE A 162 -1.34 9.13 -4.33
CA PHE A 162 -2.11 8.10 -5.01
C PHE A 162 -3.39 8.63 -5.66
N SER A 163 -3.75 8.04 -6.80
CA SER A 163 -5.05 8.22 -7.44
C SER A 163 -5.71 6.85 -7.57
N PRO A 164 -6.31 6.33 -6.49
CA PRO A 164 -6.77 4.95 -6.42
C PRO A 164 -8.09 4.72 -7.17
N TYR A 165 -8.33 3.46 -7.54
CA TYR A 165 -9.64 2.94 -7.89
C TYR A 165 -10.48 2.70 -6.63
N MET A 166 -9.84 2.15 -5.59
CA MET A 166 -10.48 1.82 -4.32
C MET A 166 -9.58 2.22 -3.16
N THR A 167 -10.18 2.81 -2.13
CA THR A 167 -9.50 3.00 -0.85
C THR A 167 -10.13 2.12 0.21
N VAL A 168 -9.30 1.52 1.09
CA VAL A 168 -9.75 0.88 2.32
C VAL A 168 -9.16 1.66 3.49
N VAL A 169 -10.01 2.32 4.28
CA VAL A 169 -9.57 3.10 5.45
C VAL A 169 -9.96 2.35 6.71
N THR A 170 -8.95 1.82 7.41
CA THR A 170 -9.15 0.97 8.59
C THR A 170 -9.48 1.77 9.84
N ASN A 171 -8.79 2.87 10.06
CA ASN A 171 -9.01 3.81 11.17
C ASN A 171 -8.28 5.13 10.90
N ILE A 172 -8.67 6.16 11.63
CA ILE A 172 -7.97 7.45 11.69
C ILE A 172 -7.80 7.77 13.17
N GLU A 173 -6.56 7.90 13.61
CA GLU A 173 -6.18 8.17 15.00
C GLU A 173 -5.30 9.41 15.08
N ASP A 174 -5.04 9.88 16.31
CA ASP A 174 -4.24 11.08 16.61
C ASP A 174 -2.74 10.76 16.52
N ASP A 175 -2.32 10.10 15.45
CA ASP A 175 -0.93 9.71 15.20
C ASP A 175 -0.24 10.70 14.26
N HIS A 176 1.10 10.73 14.24
CA HIS A 176 1.89 11.61 13.37
C HIS A 176 1.60 13.11 13.50
N LEU A 177 1.28 13.58 14.72
CA LEU A 177 1.02 15.00 15.01
C LEU A 177 2.24 15.90 14.76
N ASP A 178 3.44 15.34 14.79
CA ASP A 178 4.69 16.00 14.41
C ASP A 178 4.70 16.42 12.93
N HIS A 179 4.05 15.63 12.06
CA HIS A 179 3.89 15.96 10.65
C HIS A 179 2.68 16.86 10.39
N TYR A 180 1.51 16.51 10.93
CA TYR A 180 0.24 17.18 10.61
C TYR A 180 -0.07 18.41 11.46
N GLY A 181 0.53 18.50 12.66
CA GLY A 181 0.31 19.60 13.59
C GLY A 181 -1.01 19.53 14.37
N SER A 182 -2.08 18.95 13.81
CA SER A 182 -3.36 18.77 14.51
C SER A 182 -4.16 17.57 13.98
N VAL A 183 -5.10 17.08 14.78
CA VAL A 183 -6.03 15.99 14.42
C VAL A 183 -6.92 16.39 13.24
N GLU A 184 -7.33 17.64 13.18
CA GLU A 184 -8.16 18.19 12.08
C GLU A 184 -7.39 18.12 10.76
N ASN A 185 -6.08 18.35 10.77
CA ASN A 185 -5.25 18.23 9.56
C ASN A 185 -5.09 16.78 9.12
N ILE A 186 -4.96 15.83 10.06
CA ILE A 186 -4.98 14.39 9.74
C ILE A 186 -6.30 14.02 9.06
N ARG A 187 -7.43 14.38 9.66
CA ARG A 187 -8.77 14.13 9.12
C ARG A 187 -8.94 14.73 7.73
N ARG A 188 -8.50 15.98 7.54
CA ARG A 188 -8.52 16.64 6.23
C ARG A 188 -7.68 15.89 5.19
N ALA A 189 -6.48 15.41 5.57
CA ALA A 189 -5.64 14.63 4.67
C ALA A 189 -6.30 13.31 4.25
N PHE A 190 -7.00 12.62 5.14
CA PHE A 190 -7.77 11.42 4.78
C PHE A 190 -8.98 11.74 3.89
N SER A 191 -9.70 12.84 4.14
CA SER A 191 -10.78 13.30 3.25
C SER A 191 -10.23 13.62 1.85
N GLU A 192 -9.10 14.31 1.76
CA GLU A 192 -8.40 14.62 0.52
C GLU A 192 -7.97 13.33 -0.20
N PHE A 193 -7.33 12.38 0.50
CA PHE A 193 -6.94 11.09 -0.04
C PHE A 193 -8.11 10.33 -0.68
N ILE A 194 -9.25 10.27 0.00
CA ILE A 194 -10.46 9.64 -0.53
C ILE A 194 -10.99 10.39 -1.76
N SER A 195 -10.86 11.71 -1.78
CA SER A 195 -11.29 12.52 -2.93
C SER A 195 -10.49 12.23 -4.20
N HIS A 196 -9.25 11.71 -4.06
CA HIS A 196 -8.38 11.31 -5.16
C HIS A 196 -8.81 10.02 -5.88
N ILE A 197 -9.88 9.34 -5.45
CA ILE A 197 -10.47 8.24 -6.24
C ILE A 197 -10.84 8.79 -7.62
N CYS A 198 -10.19 8.25 -8.67
CA CYS A 198 -10.23 8.85 -10.00
C CYS A 198 -11.11 8.10 -11.01
N TYR A 199 -11.74 7.01 -10.61
CA TYR A 199 -12.63 6.20 -11.44
C TYR A 199 -14.10 6.51 -11.13
N GLU A 200 -14.97 6.50 -12.14
CA GLU A 200 -16.43 6.69 -11.95
C GLU A 200 -17.04 5.59 -11.09
N ASP A 201 -16.57 4.35 -11.29
CA ASP A 201 -16.93 3.15 -10.50
C ASP A 201 -15.96 2.94 -9.31
N GLY A 202 -15.25 3.95 -8.88
CA GLY A 202 -14.35 3.89 -7.73
C GLY A 202 -15.09 4.00 -6.41
N VAL A 203 -14.52 3.42 -5.32
CA VAL A 203 -15.19 3.32 -4.01
C VAL A 203 -14.25 3.54 -2.85
N ALA A 204 -14.76 4.20 -1.80
CA ALA A 204 -14.16 4.25 -0.48
C ALA A 204 -14.82 3.20 0.44
N ILE A 205 -14.03 2.30 1.00
CA ILE A 205 -14.46 1.30 2.00
C ILE A 205 -13.90 1.77 3.34
N VAL A 206 -14.76 2.14 4.29
CA VAL A 206 -14.34 2.84 5.50
C VAL A 206 -14.88 2.21 6.77
N CYS A 207 -14.03 2.06 7.80
CA CYS A 207 -14.39 1.43 9.07
C CYS A 207 -15.06 2.42 10.02
N THR A 208 -16.36 2.28 10.27
CA THR A 208 -17.13 3.13 11.17
C THR A 208 -17.02 2.77 12.64
N ASP A 209 -16.18 1.81 13.00
CA ASP A 209 -15.78 1.61 14.40
C ASP A 209 -14.70 2.63 14.85
N SER A 210 -14.14 3.40 13.91
CA SER A 210 -13.19 4.48 14.16
C SER A 210 -13.92 5.82 14.25
N GLU A 211 -13.78 6.53 15.37
CA GLU A 211 -14.34 7.87 15.55
C GLU A 211 -13.78 8.87 14.53
N GLY A 212 -12.49 8.79 14.23
CA GLY A 212 -11.85 9.65 13.23
C GLY A 212 -12.43 9.45 11.83
N VAL A 213 -12.74 8.19 11.45
CA VAL A 213 -13.44 7.89 10.19
C VAL A 213 -14.86 8.46 10.21
N CYS A 214 -15.60 8.25 11.31
CA CYS A 214 -16.97 8.80 11.44
C CYS A 214 -17.00 10.32 11.32
N ALA A 215 -15.96 11.01 11.81
CA ALA A 215 -15.87 12.47 11.76
C ALA A 215 -15.75 13.00 10.33
N ILE A 216 -15.13 12.26 9.40
CA ILE A 216 -14.95 12.69 8.00
C ILE A 216 -16.06 12.20 7.06
N LEU A 217 -16.90 11.24 7.48
CA LEU A 217 -17.97 10.69 6.62
C LEU A 217 -18.84 11.76 5.94
N PRO A 218 -19.27 12.85 6.63
CA PRO A 218 -20.08 13.88 6.00
C PRO A 218 -19.37 14.65 4.87
N GLU A 219 -18.04 14.59 4.82
CA GLU A 219 -17.21 15.27 3.82
C GLU A 219 -16.88 14.39 2.61
N ILE A 220 -17.19 13.09 2.68
CA ILE A 220 -16.93 12.15 1.61
C ILE A 220 -18.00 12.26 0.52
N HIS A 221 -17.61 12.73 -0.65
CA HIS A 221 -18.48 12.87 -1.83
C HIS A 221 -18.32 11.76 -2.86
N LYS A 222 -17.48 10.76 -2.58
CA LYS A 222 -17.28 9.57 -3.41
C LYS A 222 -18.24 8.46 -2.96
N THR A 223 -18.49 7.49 -3.84
CA THR A 223 -19.20 6.27 -3.44
C THR A 223 -18.51 5.69 -2.21
N CYS A 224 -19.26 5.48 -1.14
CA CYS A 224 -18.73 5.06 0.14
C CYS A 224 -19.49 3.83 0.64
N ILE A 225 -18.74 2.81 1.04
CA ILE A 225 -19.24 1.61 1.71
C ILE A 225 -18.68 1.61 3.13
N THR A 226 -19.56 1.57 4.11
CA THR A 226 -19.19 1.54 5.52
C THR A 226 -19.12 0.11 6.05
N TYR A 227 -18.18 -0.15 6.96
CA TYR A 227 -18.10 -1.44 7.61
C TYR A 227 -17.69 -1.34 9.08
N GLY A 228 -17.98 -2.38 9.85
CA GLY A 228 -17.60 -2.44 11.26
C GLY A 228 -18.35 -3.51 12.05
N LEU A 229 -18.25 -3.41 13.38
CA LEU A 229 -19.00 -4.22 14.33
C LEU A 229 -20.28 -3.52 14.76
N ASN A 230 -20.37 -2.19 14.55
CA ASN A 230 -21.51 -1.38 14.93
C ASN A 230 -22.71 -1.59 14.00
N GLU A 231 -23.93 -1.33 14.52
CA GLU A 231 -25.18 -1.62 13.81
C GLU A 231 -25.48 -0.68 12.63
N LYS A 232 -24.75 0.42 12.50
CA LYS A 232 -25.01 1.45 11.46
C LYS A 232 -24.20 1.20 10.19
N ALA A 233 -23.24 0.27 10.23
CA ALA A 233 -22.39 -0.04 9.07
C ALA A 233 -23.17 -0.86 8.02
N ASP A 234 -22.90 -0.61 6.73
CA ASP A 234 -23.48 -1.37 5.61
C ASP A 234 -23.09 -2.85 5.66
N TYR A 235 -21.82 -3.12 5.96
CA TYR A 235 -21.33 -4.47 6.19
C TYR A 235 -20.90 -4.64 7.64
N ARG A 236 -21.37 -5.73 8.27
CA ARG A 236 -21.12 -5.98 9.68
C ARG A 236 -20.55 -7.36 9.92
N ALA A 237 -19.61 -7.45 10.85
CA ALA A 237 -19.21 -8.73 11.42
C ALA A 237 -20.02 -9.01 12.69
N VAL A 238 -20.74 -10.13 12.69
CA VAL A 238 -21.58 -10.56 13.80
C VAL A 238 -21.24 -11.98 14.24
N ASN A 239 -21.84 -12.50 15.30
CA ASN A 239 -21.68 -13.89 15.76
C ASN A 239 -20.21 -14.32 15.94
N LYS A 240 -19.38 -13.41 16.48
CA LYS A 240 -17.98 -13.71 16.79
C LYS A 240 -17.88 -14.91 17.74
N ARG A 241 -17.10 -15.91 17.35
CA ARG A 241 -16.87 -17.13 18.13
C ARG A 241 -15.47 -17.70 17.89
N TYR A 242 -14.98 -18.51 18.81
CA TYR A 242 -13.71 -19.22 18.68
C TYR A 242 -13.96 -20.72 18.58
N GLU A 243 -13.46 -21.34 17.53
CA GLU A 243 -13.51 -22.77 17.31
C GLU A 243 -12.08 -23.29 17.02
N LYS A 244 -11.60 -24.26 17.81
CA LYS A 244 -10.27 -24.89 17.65
C LYS A 244 -9.12 -23.88 17.45
N ARG A 245 -9.12 -22.75 18.17
CA ARG A 245 -8.18 -21.62 18.07
C ARG A 245 -8.38 -20.69 16.87
N HIS A 246 -9.31 -20.95 15.99
CA HIS A 246 -9.67 -20.06 14.90
C HIS A 246 -10.76 -19.10 15.36
N LEU A 247 -10.68 -17.89 14.85
CA LEU A 247 -11.67 -16.84 15.10
C LEU A 247 -12.66 -16.83 13.94
N LEU A 248 -13.93 -17.08 14.23
CA LEU A 248 -14.99 -17.08 13.23
C LEU A 248 -15.94 -15.88 13.47
N PHE A 249 -16.47 -15.36 12.38
CA PHE A 249 -17.55 -14.37 12.41
C PHE A 249 -18.37 -14.46 11.13
N ASP A 250 -19.62 -14.03 11.21
CA ASP A 250 -20.51 -14.00 10.07
C ASP A 250 -20.53 -12.58 9.47
N VAL A 251 -20.50 -12.48 8.14
CA VAL A 251 -20.60 -11.22 7.41
C VAL A 251 -22.06 -10.97 7.05
N VAL A 252 -22.59 -9.82 7.47
CA VAL A 252 -23.98 -9.40 7.22
C VAL A 252 -23.99 -8.12 6.39
N HIS A 253 -24.82 -8.09 5.35
CA HIS A 253 -25.13 -6.91 4.54
C HIS A 253 -26.62 -6.86 4.25
N GLU A 254 -27.25 -5.69 4.41
CA GLU A 254 -28.72 -5.49 4.23
C GLU A 254 -29.56 -6.51 5.00
N GLY A 255 -29.14 -6.88 6.22
CA GLY A 255 -29.83 -7.83 7.07
C GLY A 255 -29.70 -9.30 6.66
N LYS A 256 -28.92 -9.60 5.60
CA LYS A 256 -28.67 -10.97 5.13
C LYS A 256 -27.25 -11.40 5.49
N THR A 257 -27.12 -12.62 5.99
CA THR A 257 -25.79 -13.25 6.16
C THR A 257 -25.26 -13.69 4.79
N LEU A 258 -24.11 -13.16 4.40
CA LEU A 258 -23.43 -13.49 3.15
C LEU A 258 -22.58 -14.76 3.28
N GLY A 259 -22.00 -14.99 4.46
CA GLY A 259 -21.15 -16.15 4.74
C GLY A 259 -20.43 -16.00 6.06
N THR A 260 -19.63 -17.01 6.41
CA THR A 260 -18.79 -17.06 7.61
C THR A 260 -17.32 -16.97 7.21
N ILE A 261 -16.58 -16.10 7.87
CA ILE A 261 -15.12 -15.99 7.72
C ILE A 261 -14.45 -16.71 8.88
N GLU A 262 -13.43 -17.51 8.57
CA GLU A 262 -12.57 -18.19 9.53
C GLU A 262 -11.15 -17.61 9.43
N LEU A 263 -10.68 -17.02 10.53
CA LEU A 263 -9.34 -16.44 10.64
C LEU A 263 -8.43 -17.37 11.43
N GLN A 264 -7.26 -17.66 10.85
CA GLN A 264 -6.18 -18.40 11.53
C GLN A 264 -5.34 -17.50 12.45
N ILE A 265 -5.49 -16.19 12.36
CA ILE A 265 -4.79 -15.21 13.20
C ILE A 265 -5.69 -14.78 14.37
N PRO A 266 -5.15 -14.74 15.60
CA PRO A 266 -5.91 -14.32 16.78
C PRO A 266 -6.07 -12.79 16.82
N GLY A 267 -7.06 -12.33 17.61
CA GLY A 267 -7.27 -10.92 17.89
C GLY A 267 -8.49 -10.33 17.19
N SER A 268 -9.32 -9.63 17.97
CA SER A 268 -10.60 -9.08 17.47
C SER A 268 -10.42 -7.89 16.52
N HIS A 269 -9.26 -7.21 16.53
CA HIS A 269 -8.92 -6.21 15.55
C HIS A 269 -8.83 -6.81 14.12
N ASN A 270 -8.36 -8.05 14.00
CA ASN A 270 -8.30 -8.75 12.73
C ASN A 270 -9.66 -9.02 12.08
N ILE A 271 -10.76 -8.96 12.86
CA ILE A 271 -12.12 -9.03 12.29
C ILE A 271 -12.37 -7.81 11.37
N ARG A 272 -12.02 -6.62 11.83
CA ARG A 272 -12.20 -5.39 11.03
C ARG A 272 -11.30 -5.40 9.80
N ASP A 273 -10.04 -5.81 9.96
CA ASP A 273 -9.08 -5.92 8.87
C ASP A 273 -9.57 -6.91 7.80
N ALA A 274 -10.05 -8.08 8.23
CA ALA A 274 -10.60 -9.10 7.33
C ALA A 274 -11.92 -8.66 6.68
N LEU A 275 -12.80 -7.99 7.44
CA LEU A 275 -14.07 -7.51 6.89
C LEU A 275 -13.82 -6.47 5.78
N GLY A 276 -12.90 -5.52 6.00
CA GLY A 276 -12.49 -4.57 4.96
C GLY A 276 -11.93 -5.25 3.71
N ALA A 277 -11.10 -6.29 3.91
CA ALA A 277 -10.54 -7.05 2.81
C ALA A 277 -11.60 -7.86 2.03
N VAL A 278 -12.55 -8.47 2.73
CA VAL A 278 -13.68 -9.20 2.11
C VAL A 278 -14.54 -8.27 1.27
N ILE A 279 -14.87 -7.08 1.78
CA ILE A 279 -15.67 -6.11 1.03
C ILE A 279 -14.93 -5.64 -0.23
N ALA A 280 -13.62 -5.37 -0.12
CA ALA A 280 -12.80 -5.05 -1.27
C ALA A 280 -12.83 -6.16 -2.34
N ALA A 281 -12.75 -7.42 -1.91
CA ALA A 281 -12.84 -8.57 -2.81
C ALA A 281 -14.22 -8.70 -3.47
N LEU A 282 -15.30 -8.55 -2.69
CA LEU A 282 -16.67 -8.56 -3.21
C LEU A 282 -16.88 -7.47 -4.26
N TYR A 283 -16.34 -6.26 -4.01
CA TYR A 283 -16.41 -5.15 -4.96
C TYR A 283 -15.61 -5.42 -6.24
N CYS A 284 -14.54 -6.22 -6.14
CA CYS A 284 -13.79 -6.73 -7.30
C CYS A 284 -14.49 -7.89 -8.02
N GLY A 285 -15.69 -8.30 -7.60
CA GLY A 285 -16.47 -9.38 -8.20
C GLY A 285 -16.09 -10.79 -7.76
N ILE A 286 -15.35 -10.93 -6.65
CA ILE A 286 -14.96 -12.21 -6.07
C ILE A 286 -16.04 -12.67 -5.10
N PRO A 287 -16.66 -13.85 -5.28
CA PRO A 287 -17.74 -14.31 -4.41
C PRO A 287 -17.24 -14.75 -3.03
N MET A 288 -18.16 -14.83 -2.05
CA MET A 288 -17.85 -15.22 -0.66
C MET A 288 -17.32 -16.66 -0.52
N GLU A 289 -17.63 -17.55 -1.45
CA GLU A 289 -17.23 -18.96 -1.43
C GLU A 289 -15.78 -19.20 -1.86
N THR A 290 -15.04 -18.11 -2.16
CA THR A 290 -13.63 -18.17 -2.53
C THR A 290 -12.74 -18.15 -1.28
#